data_db0ed9ac9df7529c62d383b3d2d334ae
#
_entry.id   db0ed9ac9df7529c62d383b3d2d334ae
#
_cell.length_a   1.000
_cell.length_b   1.000
_cell.length_c   1.000
_cell.angle_alpha   90.00
_cell.angle_beta   90.00
_cell.angle_gamma   90.00
#
_symmetry.space_group_name_H-M   'P 1'
#
loop_
_entity.id
_entity.type
_entity.pdbx_description
1 polymer ?
#
loop_
_entity_poly.entity_id
_entity_poly.type
_entity_poly.pdbx_seq_one_letter_code
_entity_poly.pdbx_strand_id
1 'polypeptide(L)'
;MREFEPYGSVYEQPINQKMHNMISRVNRLTPDRTVNQLLHFDCEVYLEMMDGMAAIVVGFSPDTSALKTFSIHRKVRLNPGVYFAIVSISGEASCRLITSAGFSMQTIELSSPYRFNRILPNIQIREIFGYYYNVRNAGYEFKGEKHDYYELTFVDRGTLETTIENTSYVINEKELMLYGPGQFHTQHIAKGQSCSYITIVFSMVNITPEAPSGENDLLLNKVFTYDKKIYTLLKDFVQESSVQIPYLNSLMTCLLQEIIIRLLRTEFLARKEEKPISLSRQHYQDELLERILSYIDESICEPLTIAEICQKFSISRSSLQ
;
A
#
# COMPACT_ATOMS: atom_id res chain seq x y z
N MET A 1 22.60 5.52 4.09
CA MET A 1 24.00 5.59 3.62
C MET A 1 24.87 4.47 4.15
N ARG A 2 24.82 4.06 5.43
CA ARG A 2 25.61 2.93 5.96
C ARG A 2 25.45 1.59 5.21
N GLU A 3 24.30 1.32 4.66
CA GLU A 3 24.04 0.07 3.90
C GLU A 3 24.67 0.06 2.50
N PHE A 4 25.04 1.22 1.96
CA PHE A 4 25.70 1.34 0.64
C PHE A 4 27.24 1.26 0.74
N GLU A 5 27.83 1.56 1.91
CA GLU A 5 29.28 1.58 2.12
C GLU A 5 30.05 0.33 1.65
N PRO A 6 29.50 -0.91 1.76
CA PRO A 6 30.18 -2.08 1.23
C PRO A 6 30.35 -2.05 -0.30
N TYR A 7 29.44 -1.43 -1.02
CA TYR A 7 29.46 -1.40 -2.48
C TYR A 7 30.20 -0.19 -3.05
N GLY A 8 30.32 0.88 -2.27
CA GLY A 8 30.91 2.12 -2.73
C GLY A 8 30.69 3.31 -1.80
N SER A 9 30.87 4.49 -2.31
CA SER A 9 30.71 5.74 -1.54
C SER A 9 30.10 6.86 -2.38
N VAL A 10 29.47 7.83 -1.72
CA VAL A 10 29.06 9.09 -2.32
C VAL A 10 30.26 10.04 -2.29
N TYR A 11 30.47 10.80 -3.36
CA TYR A 11 31.51 11.81 -3.42
C TYR A 11 30.95 13.14 -3.96
N GLU A 12 31.63 14.25 -3.63
CA GLU A 12 31.13 15.59 -3.99
C GLU A 12 32.09 16.30 -4.98
N GLN A 13 33.39 16.03 -4.86
CA GLN A 13 34.37 16.71 -5.69
C GLN A 13 34.39 16.15 -7.12
N PRO A 14 34.53 17.01 -8.15
CA PRO A 14 34.67 16.55 -9.52
C PRO A 14 35.98 15.76 -9.69
N ILE A 15 35.92 14.65 -10.42
CA ILE A 15 37.07 13.82 -10.74
C ILE A 15 37.90 14.53 -11.78
N ASN A 16 39.20 14.68 -11.52
CA ASN A 16 40.13 15.19 -12.52
C ASN A 16 40.48 14.07 -13.52
N GLN A 17 39.68 13.91 -14.55
CA GLN A 17 39.81 12.83 -15.55
C GLN A 17 41.17 12.81 -16.26
N LYS A 18 41.82 13.97 -16.44
CA LYS A 18 43.12 14.06 -17.13
C LYS A 18 44.29 13.53 -16.28
N MET A 19 44.22 13.71 -14.96
CA MET A 19 45.27 13.21 -14.05
C MET A 19 45.27 11.68 -13.88
N HIS A 20 44.14 11.01 -14.15
CA HIS A 20 43.96 9.58 -13.86
C HIS A 20 43.79 8.71 -15.10
N ASN A 21 44.02 9.24 -16.30
CA ASN A 21 43.77 8.52 -17.57
C ASN A 21 42.39 7.84 -17.60
N MET A 22 41.36 8.62 -17.29
CA MET A 22 39.97 8.15 -17.21
C MET A 22 39.19 8.46 -18.48
N ILE A 23 38.26 7.58 -18.81
CA ILE A 23 37.31 7.77 -19.90
C ILE A 23 35.91 7.97 -19.33
N SER A 24 35.08 8.74 -20.02
CA SER A 24 33.70 8.97 -19.61
C SER A 24 32.72 8.72 -20.73
N ARG A 25 31.60 8.14 -20.39
CA ARG A 25 30.47 7.88 -21.30
C ARG A 25 29.16 8.35 -20.66
N VAL A 26 28.34 9.05 -21.46
CA VAL A 26 26.98 9.40 -21.02
C VAL A 26 26.00 8.37 -21.54
N ASN A 27 25.25 7.78 -20.65
CA ASN A 27 24.19 6.83 -20.94
C ASN A 27 22.84 7.48 -20.70
N ARG A 28 21.93 7.36 -21.69
CA ARG A 28 20.51 7.66 -21.49
C ARG A 28 19.85 6.46 -20.84
N LEU A 29 19.08 6.71 -19.80
CA LEU A 29 18.34 5.72 -19.06
C LEU A 29 16.87 5.86 -19.41
N THR A 30 16.27 4.80 -19.92
CA THR A 30 14.82 4.72 -20.09
C THR A 30 14.15 4.26 -18.81
N PRO A 31 12.90 4.65 -18.58
CA PRO A 31 12.16 4.20 -17.42
C PRO A 31 11.80 2.71 -17.58
N ASP A 32 12.69 1.85 -17.17
CA ASP A 32 12.45 0.42 -17.06
C ASP A 32 12.27 0.02 -15.60
N ARG A 33 11.42 -0.93 -15.35
CA ARG A 33 11.16 -1.48 -14.01
C ARG A 33 11.85 -2.81 -13.78
N THR A 34 12.48 -3.32 -14.80
CA THR A 34 13.14 -4.62 -14.80
C THR A 34 14.60 -4.48 -15.15
N VAL A 35 15.44 -5.19 -14.40
CA VAL A 35 16.85 -5.35 -14.68
C VAL A 35 17.07 -6.79 -15.10
N ASN A 36 17.48 -7.00 -16.34
CA ASN A 36 17.78 -8.32 -16.89
C ASN A 36 19.27 -8.61 -16.89
N GLN A 37 20.09 -7.56 -16.84
CA GLN A 37 21.55 -7.65 -16.95
C GLN A 37 22.22 -6.76 -15.88
N LEU A 38 23.35 -7.22 -15.36
CA LEU A 38 24.23 -6.46 -14.49
C LEU A 38 25.57 -6.19 -15.19
N LEU A 39 26.11 -5.03 -14.94
CA LEU A 39 27.47 -4.66 -15.32
C LEU A 39 28.42 -5.04 -14.17
N HIS A 40 29.61 -5.52 -14.55
CA HIS A 40 30.67 -5.87 -13.61
C HIS A 40 32.00 -5.35 -14.16
N PHE A 41 32.68 -4.55 -13.35
CA PHE A 41 33.96 -3.94 -13.72
C PHE A 41 35.08 -4.38 -12.76
N ASP A 42 36.27 -4.52 -13.29
CA ASP A 42 37.51 -4.81 -12.53
C ASP A 42 38.12 -3.57 -11.89
N CYS A 43 37.60 -2.40 -12.15
CA CYS A 43 38.05 -1.11 -11.64
C CYS A 43 36.95 -0.34 -10.93
N GLU A 44 37.33 0.77 -10.29
CA GLU A 44 36.35 1.71 -9.74
C GLU A 44 35.50 2.32 -10.84
N VAL A 45 34.20 2.41 -10.59
CA VAL A 45 33.23 3.06 -11.48
C VAL A 45 32.63 4.26 -10.78
N TYR A 46 32.70 5.41 -11.46
CA TYR A 46 32.11 6.64 -10.97
C TYR A 46 30.87 6.95 -11.78
N LEU A 47 29.78 7.23 -11.09
CA LEU A 47 28.47 7.54 -11.66
C LEU A 47 28.07 8.96 -11.27
N GLU A 48 27.79 9.80 -12.27
CA GLU A 48 27.31 11.17 -12.07
C GLU A 48 25.96 11.32 -12.76
N MET A 49 24.90 11.58 -12.01
CA MET A 49 23.63 11.94 -12.59
C MET A 49 23.74 13.30 -13.26
N MET A 50 23.41 13.36 -14.54
CA MET A 50 23.41 14.59 -15.35
C MET A 50 22.02 15.20 -15.39
N ASP A 51 20.99 14.35 -15.48
CA ASP A 51 19.59 14.75 -15.51
C ASP A 51 18.72 13.62 -14.99
N GLY A 52 17.55 13.97 -14.42
CA GLY A 52 16.60 13.04 -13.85
C GLY A 52 17.06 12.37 -12.55
N MET A 53 16.36 11.32 -12.16
CA MET A 53 16.65 10.51 -10.98
C MET A 53 16.78 9.05 -11.38
N ALA A 54 17.76 8.35 -10.80
CA ALA A 54 17.96 6.92 -11.01
C ALA A 54 18.05 6.17 -9.69
N ALA A 55 17.83 4.87 -9.76
CA ALA A 55 18.23 3.92 -8.74
C ALA A 55 19.39 3.08 -9.28
N ILE A 56 20.28 2.69 -8.37
CA ILE A 56 21.30 1.68 -8.63
C ILE A 56 20.90 0.38 -7.94
N VAL A 57 20.93 -0.70 -8.69
CA VAL A 57 20.82 -2.07 -8.18
C VAL A 57 22.21 -2.62 -8.05
N VAL A 58 22.62 -3.09 -6.88
CA VAL A 58 24.00 -3.55 -6.60
C VAL A 58 24.01 -4.87 -5.85
N GLY A 59 25.05 -5.65 -6.06
CA GLY A 59 25.33 -6.89 -5.33
C GLY A 59 26.77 -7.35 -5.47
N PHE A 60 27.17 -8.32 -4.65
CA PHE A 60 28.46 -9.02 -4.79
C PHE A 60 28.34 -10.29 -5.63
N SER A 61 27.13 -10.66 -6.02
CA SER A 61 26.83 -11.75 -6.93
C SER A 61 25.64 -11.38 -7.80
N PRO A 62 25.42 -12.06 -8.95
CA PRO A 62 24.26 -11.85 -9.80
C PRO A 62 22.98 -12.55 -9.29
N ASP A 63 22.95 -12.98 -8.03
CA ASP A 63 21.75 -13.54 -7.40
C ASP A 63 20.75 -12.44 -7.09
N THR A 64 19.58 -12.51 -7.72
CA THR A 64 18.50 -11.52 -7.58
C THR A 64 18.02 -11.36 -6.15
N SER A 65 18.10 -12.40 -5.31
CA SER A 65 17.70 -12.37 -3.90
C SER A 65 18.69 -11.57 -3.02
N ALA A 66 19.93 -11.41 -3.47
CA ALA A 66 21.00 -10.70 -2.75
C ALA A 66 21.21 -9.26 -3.23
N LEU A 67 20.50 -8.85 -4.30
CA LEU A 67 20.62 -7.49 -4.84
C LEU A 67 19.92 -6.48 -3.93
N LYS A 68 20.55 -5.32 -3.78
CA LYS A 68 20.01 -4.17 -3.07
C LYS A 68 19.85 -2.98 -3.99
N THR A 69 18.86 -2.14 -3.70
CA THR A 69 18.55 -0.96 -4.50
C THR A 69 18.74 0.32 -3.67
N PHE A 70 19.40 1.31 -4.28
CA PHE A 70 19.63 2.63 -3.68
C PHE A 70 19.28 3.72 -4.69
N SER A 71 18.66 4.80 -4.22
CA SER A 71 18.41 5.98 -5.08
C SER A 71 19.70 6.76 -5.30
N ILE A 72 19.95 7.13 -6.56
CA ILE A 72 21.07 7.99 -6.94
C ILE A 72 20.53 9.38 -7.33
N HIS A 73 20.95 10.38 -6.61
CA HIS A 73 20.73 11.80 -6.91
C HIS A 73 22.00 12.61 -6.76
N ARG A 74 23.14 11.96 -6.55
CA ARG A 74 24.47 12.52 -6.36
C ARG A 74 25.51 11.73 -7.16
N LYS A 75 26.76 12.09 -6.99
CA LYS A 75 27.90 11.36 -7.53
C LYS A 75 28.24 10.16 -6.66
N VAL A 76 28.33 9.00 -7.27
CA VAL A 76 28.56 7.73 -6.60
C VAL A 76 29.79 7.05 -7.17
N ARG A 77 30.67 6.55 -6.30
CA ARG A 77 31.79 5.67 -6.65
C ARG A 77 31.44 4.25 -6.24
N LEU A 78 31.58 3.31 -7.14
CA LEU A 78 31.46 1.88 -6.89
C LEU A 78 32.84 1.25 -6.76
N ASN A 79 32.98 0.30 -5.86
CA ASN A 79 34.18 -0.48 -5.69
C ASN A 79 34.37 -1.47 -6.86
N PRO A 80 35.62 -1.86 -7.18
CA PRO A 80 35.88 -2.93 -8.15
C PRO A 80 35.16 -4.23 -7.77
N GLY A 81 34.70 -4.96 -8.77
CA GLY A 81 34.07 -6.26 -8.55
C GLY A 81 32.59 -6.21 -8.09
N VAL A 82 31.99 -5.02 -7.97
CA VAL A 82 30.57 -4.89 -7.67
C VAL A 82 29.75 -5.11 -8.95
N TYR A 83 28.73 -5.95 -8.86
CA TYR A 83 27.70 -6.09 -9.89
C TYR A 83 26.70 -4.97 -9.74
N PHE A 84 26.37 -4.30 -10.84
CA PHE A 84 25.38 -3.21 -10.76
C PHE A 84 24.58 -3.00 -12.04
N ALA A 85 23.41 -2.40 -11.90
CA ALA A 85 22.63 -1.81 -12.97
C ALA A 85 22.06 -0.47 -12.54
N ILE A 86 21.77 0.40 -13.51
CA ILE A 86 21.18 1.72 -13.26
C ILE A 86 19.81 1.76 -13.91
N VAL A 87 18.79 2.16 -13.15
CA VAL A 87 17.38 2.24 -13.59
C VAL A 87 16.89 3.67 -13.41
N SER A 88 16.24 4.23 -14.42
CA SER A 88 15.57 5.52 -14.25
C SER A 88 14.31 5.39 -13.40
N ILE A 89 14.12 6.31 -12.45
CA ILE A 89 12.91 6.40 -11.62
C ILE A 89 12.05 7.63 -11.88
N SER A 90 12.55 8.61 -12.60
CA SER A 90 11.86 9.90 -12.87
C SER A 90 11.39 10.08 -14.31
N GLY A 91 11.27 9.02 -15.09
CA GLY A 91 11.07 9.12 -16.53
C GLY A 91 12.39 8.95 -17.29
N GLU A 92 12.69 9.77 -18.29
CA GLU A 92 14.01 9.81 -18.91
C GLU A 92 15.03 10.39 -17.94
N ALA A 93 16.21 9.78 -17.89
CA ALA A 93 17.33 10.26 -17.10
C ALA A 93 18.65 10.07 -17.86
N SER A 94 19.70 10.77 -17.47
CA SER A 94 21.03 10.57 -18.03
C SER A 94 22.08 10.48 -16.94
N CYS A 95 22.98 9.51 -17.10
CA CYS A 95 24.04 9.23 -16.15
C CYS A 95 25.37 9.18 -16.89
N ARG A 96 26.38 9.91 -16.38
CA ARG A 96 27.75 9.80 -16.82
C ARG A 96 28.45 8.70 -16.03
N LEU A 97 29.00 7.73 -16.75
CA LEU A 97 29.83 6.66 -16.22
C LEU A 97 31.29 6.99 -16.53
N ILE A 98 32.16 6.95 -15.52
CA ILE A 98 33.59 7.27 -15.63
C ILE A 98 34.37 6.08 -15.08
N THR A 99 35.36 5.61 -15.82
CA THR A 99 36.23 4.49 -15.49
C THR A 99 37.68 4.76 -15.87
N SER A 100 38.64 3.95 -15.40
CA SER A 100 40.00 3.95 -15.94
C SER A 100 40.02 3.54 -17.41
N ALA A 101 40.99 4.03 -18.18
CA ALA A 101 41.07 3.70 -19.62
C ALA A 101 41.39 2.23 -19.94
N GLY A 102 41.96 1.49 -18.96
CA GLY A 102 42.31 0.07 -19.13
C GLY A 102 41.34 -0.90 -18.45
N PHE A 103 40.08 -0.55 -18.28
CA PHE A 103 39.09 -1.39 -17.61
C PHE A 103 38.73 -2.66 -18.38
N SER A 104 38.38 -3.72 -17.64
CA SER A 104 37.65 -4.88 -18.16
C SER A 104 36.21 -4.84 -17.66
N MET A 105 35.26 -5.06 -18.55
CA MET A 105 33.83 -5.04 -18.26
C MET A 105 33.16 -6.32 -18.73
N GLN A 106 32.29 -6.87 -17.91
CA GLN A 106 31.43 -7.98 -18.27
C GLN A 106 29.96 -7.57 -18.10
N THR A 107 29.11 -8.06 -18.99
CA THR A 107 27.66 -7.97 -18.84
C THR A 107 27.17 -9.35 -18.46
N ILE A 108 26.47 -9.44 -17.34
CA ILE A 108 25.98 -10.70 -16.77
C ILE A 108 24.46 -10.72 -16.88
N GLU A 109 23.93 -11.71 -17.59
CA GLU A 109 22.50 -11.98 -17.64
C GLU A 109 22.02 -12.54 -16.30
N LEU A 110 20.89 -12.04 -15.82
CA LEU A 110 20.23 -12.56 -14.62
C LEU A 110 19.38 -13.78 -15.00
N SER A 111 19.40 -14.80 -14.17
CA SER A 111 18.56 -16.00 -14.34
C SER A 111 17.06 -15.70 -14.28
N SER A 112 16.68 -14.64 -13.57
CA SER A 112 15.34 -14.07 -13.54
C SER A 112 15.44 -12.55 -13.46
N PRO A 113 14.52 -11.80 -14.10
CA PRO A 113 14.51 -10.35 -14.03
C PRO A 113 14.42 -9.84 -12.60
N TYR A 114 15.31 -8.93 -12.20
CA TYR A 114 15.17 -8.19 -10.94
C TYR A 114 14.19 -7.04 -11.16
N ARG A 115 13.13 -6.98 -10.35
CA ARG A 115 12.13 -5.91 -10.42
C ARG A 115 12.41 -4.84 -9.39
N PHE A 116 12.55 -3.61 -9.85
CA PHE A 116 12.64 -2.45 -8.98
C PHE A 116 11.26 -2.15 -8.38
N ASN A 117 11.14 -2.30 -7.06
CA ASN A 117 9.89 -2.07 -6.36
C ASN A 117 9.59 -0.57 -6.24
N ARG A 118 8.56 -0.13 -6.91
CA ARG A 118 7.93 1.18 -6.71
C ARG A 118 6.68 1.00 -5.87
N ILE A 119 6.43 1.95 -4.98
CA ILE A 119 5.16 2.03 -4.27
C ILE A 119 4.14 2.62 -5.26
N LEU A 120 3.33 1.75 -5.83
CA LEU A 120 2.23 2.13 -6.71
C LEU A 120 0.92 1.68 -6.06
N PRO A 121 -0.15 2.45 -6.21
CA PRO A 121 -1.45 2.00 -5.73
C PRO A 121 -1.90 0.77 -6.55
N ASN A 122 -2.43 -0.23 -5.86
CA ASN A 122 -2.99 -1.41 -6.53
C ASN A 122 -4.43 -1.17 -6.96
N ILE A 123 -5.13 -0.32 -6.21
CA ILE A 123 -6.53 0.02 -6.41
C ILE A 123 -6.71 1.53 -6.38
N GLN A 124 -7.64 2.05 -7.15
CA GLN A 124 -8.00 3.47 -7.16
C GLN A 124 -9.51 3.66 -7.23
N ILE A 125 -10.04 4.47 -6.32
CA ILE A 125 -11.37 5.05 -6.48
C ILE A 125 -11.27 6.13 -7.56
N ARG A 126 -12.03 5.98 -8.64
CA ARG A 126 -12.02 6.95 -9.74
C ARG A 126 -12.97 8.10 -9.50
N GLU A 127 -14.18 7.76 -9.02
CA GLU A 127 -15.26 8.72 -8.85
C GLU A 127 -16.22 8.25 -7.78
N ILE A 128 -16.75 9.20 -7.01
CA ILE A 128 -17.90 9.02 -6.12
C ILE A 128 -19.07 9.69 -6.80
N PHE A 129 -20.04 8.90 -7.26
CA PHE A 129 -21.23 9.40 -7.97
C PHE A 129 -22.23 10.06 -7.02
N GLY A 130 -22.30 9.57 -5.79
CA GLY A 130 -23.18 10.12 -4.78
C GLY A 130 -22.98 9.44 -3.43
N TYR A 131 -23.47 10.11 -2.40
CA TYR A 131 -23.55 9.56 -1.05
C TYR A 131 -24.82 10.09 -0.39
N TYR A 132 -25.48 9.24 0.39
CA TYR A 132 -26.79 9.51 0.95
C TYR A 132 -26.88 8.99 2.38
N TYR A 133 -27.39 9.81 3.28
CA TYR A 133 -27.81 9.33 4.59
C TYR A 133 -29.32 9.07 4.53
N ASN A 134 -29.70 7.83 4.62
CA ASN A 134 -31.08 7.36 4.49
C ASN A 134 -31.66 7.09 5.87
N VAL A 135 -32.86 7.59 6.12
CA VAL A 135 -33.69 7.22 7.27
C VAL A 135 -34.97 6.59 6.73
N ARG A 136 -35.22 5.34 7.08
CA ARG A 136 -36.37 4.58 6.59
C ARG A 136 -37.19 4.03 7.76
N ASN A 137 -38.46 4.11 7.61
CA ASN A 137 -39.43 3.62 8.60
C ASN A 137 -39.83 2.17 8.34
N ALA A 138 -40.51 1.59 9.31
CA ALA A 138 -41.08 0.25 9.27
C ALA A 138 -41.84 -0.05 7.99
N GLY A 139 -41.55 -1.21 7.41
CA GLY A 139 -42.21 -1.67 6.17
C GLY A 139 -41.71 -0.99 4.90
N TYR A 140 -40.59 -0.28 4.96
CA TYR A 140 -39.93 0.20 3.74
C TYR A 140 -39.55 -0.97 2.85
N GLU A 141 -39.87 -0.85 1.57
CA GLU A 141 -39.54 -1.83 0.55
C GLU A 141 -38.98 -1.11 -0.68
N PHE A 142 -37.76 -1.43 -1.04
CA PHE A 142 -37.13 -1.03 -2.29
C PHE A 142 -37.13 -2.24 -3.23
N LYS A 143 -37.81 -2.14 -4.35
CA LYS A 143 -38.00 -3.25 -5.29
C LYS A 143 -36.76 -3.69 -6.03
N GLY A 144 -35.68 -2.92 -5.90
CA GLY A 144 -34.37 -3.23 -6.40
C GLY A 144 -33.93 -2.45 -7.63
N GLU A 145 -32.67 -2.45 -7.83
CA GLU A 145 -31.95 -1.88 -8.97
C GLU A 145 -30.74 -2.73 -9.36
N LYS A 146 -30.20 -2.42 -10.54
CA LYS A 146 -28.97 -2.98 -11.07
C LYS A 146 -28.21 -1.88 -11.77
N HIS A 147 -26.93 -1.75 -11.45
CA HIS A 147 -26.07 -0.69 -11.99
C HIS A 147 -24.63 -1.18 -12.19
N ASP A 148 -23.82 -0.44 -12.98
CA ASP A 148 -22.46 -0.82 -13.35
C ASP A 148 -21.37 -0.20 -12.45
N TYR A 149 -21.70 0.12 -11.20
CA TYR A 149 -20.79 0.69 -10.21
C TYR A 149 -20.92 -0.03 -8.87
N TYR A 150 -20.02 0.28 -7.95
CA TYR A 150 -20.05 -0.25 -6.59
C TYR A 150 -20.94 0.62 -5.71
N GLU A 151 -21.60 -0.02 -4.76
CA GLU A 151 -22.34 0.66 -3.70
C GLU A 151 -21.91 0.10 -2.34
N LEU A 152 -21.47 0.98 -1.43
CA LEU A 152 -21.23 0.64 -0.04
C LEU A 152 -22.42 1.09 0.79
N THR A 153 -23.04 0.17 1.50
CA THR A 153 -24.11 0.45 2.46
C THR A 153 -23.62 0.12 3.88
N PHE A 154 -23.66 1.11 4.77
CA PHE A 154 -23.31 1.01 6.18
C PHE A 154 -24.53 1.36 7.04
N VAL A 155 -24.95 0.44 7.92
CA VAL A 155 -26.08 0.65 8.84
C VAL A 155 -25.59 1.40 10.07
N ASP A 156 -26.08 2.62 10.27
CA ASP A 156 -25.78 3.43 11.44
C ASP A 156 -26.62 3.03 12.65
N ARG A 157 -27.92 2.79 12.45
CA ARG A 157 -28.86 2.32 13.48
C ARG A 157 -29.91 1.39 12.88
N GLY A 158 -30.31 0.41 13.68
CA GLY A 158 -31.36 -0.55 13.30
C GLY A 158 -30.81 -1.69 12.44
N THR A 159 -31.66 -2.22 11.58
CA THR A 159 -31.35 -3.40 10.74
C THR A 159 -31.90 -3.19 9.34
N LEU A 160 -31.10 -3.51 8.34
CA LEU A 160 -31.45 -3.49 6.93
C LEU A 160 -31.38 -4.91 6.38
N GLU A 161 -32.48 -5.38 5.83
CA GLU A 161 -32.51 -6.62 5.05
C GLU A 161 -32.28 -6.30 3.58
N THR A 162 -31.44 -7.07 2.92
CA THR A 162 -31.15 -6.92 1.50
C THR A 162 -31.08 -8.26 0.80
N THR A 163 -31.49 -8.32 -0.46
CA THR A 163 -31.35 -9.51 -1.29
C THR A 163 -30.50 -9.15 -2.50
N ILE A 164 -29.42 -9.88 -2.71
CA ILE A 164 -28.57 -9.76 -3.89
C ILE A 164 -28.80 -10.99 -4.75
N GLU A 165 -29.26 -10.78 -5.99
CA GLU A 165 -29.73 -11.84 -6.87
C GLU A 165 -30.80 -12.70 -6.15
N ASN A 166 -30.43 -13.88 -5.65
CA ASN A 166 -31.34 -14.79 -4.94
C ASN A 166 -30.91 -15.06 -3.48
N THR A 167 -29.94 -14.32 -2.96
CA THR A 167 -29.40 -14.56 -1.60
C THR A 167 -29.77 -13.38 -0.70
N SER A 168 -30.39 -13.67 0.43
CA SER A 168 -30.78 -12.66 1.42
C SER A 168 -29.69 -12.48 2.47
N TYR A 169 -29.48 -11.23 2.88
CA TYR A 169 -28.54 -10.80 3.89
C TYR A 169 -29.23 -9.88 4.88
N VAL A 170 -28.72 -9.87 6.10
CA VAL A 170 -29.15 -8.96 7.17
C VAL A 170 -27.94 -8.15 7.61
N ILE A 171 -28.04 -6.84 7.49
CA ILE A 171 -27.00 -5.90 7.89
C ILE A 171 -27.48 -5.22 9.18
N ASN A 172 -26.83 -5.53 10.29
CA ASN A 172 -27.17 -4.98 11.60
C ASN A 172 -26.47 -3.63 11.84
N GLU A 173 -26.81 -3.00 12.96
CA GLU A 173 -26.18 -1.75 13.38
C GLU A 173 -24.65 -1.89 13.42
N LYS A 174 -23.94 -0.92 12.82
CA LYS A 174 -22.48 -0.84 12.67
C LYS A 174 -21.87 -1.89 11.72
N GLU A 175 -22.70 -2.59 10.97
CA GLU A 175 -22.23 -3.48 9.91
C GLU A 175 -22.33 -2.79 8.55
N LEU A 176 -21.59 -3.30 7.58
CA LEU A 176 -21.60 -2.79 6.22
C LEU A 176 -21.56 -3.91 5.18
N MET A 177 -22.00 -3.58 3.97
CA MET A 177 -21.99 -4.46 2.82
C MET A 177 -21.63 -3.68 1.56
N LEU A 178 -21.01 -4.37 0.58
CA LEU A 178 -20.78 -3.83 -0.76
C LEU A 178 -21.62 -4.60 -1.78
N TYR A 179 -22.31 -3.84 -2.64
CA TYR A 179 -22.91 -4.35 -3.86
C TYR A 179 -21.94 -4.09 -5.02
N GLY A 180 -21.77 -5.08 -5.88
CA GLY A 180 -20.87 -5.01 -7.03
C GLY A 180 -21.58 -4.57 -8.32
N PRO A 181 -20.79 -4.17 -9.33
CA PRO A 181 -21.34 -3.88 -10.65
C PRO A 181 -22.12 -5.05 -11.21
N GLY A 182 -23.29 -4.74 -11.75
CA GLY A 182 -24.16 -5.73 -12.38
C GLY A 182 -24.95 -6.61 -11.44
N GLN A 183 -24.87 -6.45 -10.13
CA GLN A 183 -25.68 -7.19 -9.16
C GLN A 183 -27.05 -6.53 -8.96
N PHE A 184 -28.10 -7.29 -9.18
CA PHE A 184 -29.46 -6.84 -8.80
C PHE A 184 -29.63 -6.97 -7.29
N HIS A 185 -30.04 -5.90 -6.63
CA HIS A 185 -30.23 -5.89 -5.18
C HIS A 185 -31.49 -5.12 -4.77
N THR A 186 -32.09 -5.58 -3.68
CA THR A 186 -33.31 -5.00 -3.06
C THR A 186 -32.99 -4.59 -1.63
N GLN A 187 -33.83 -3.77 -1.03
CA GLN A 187 -33.72 -3.40 0.39
C GLN A 187 -35.07 -3.46 1.07
N HIS A 188 -35.12 -3.94 2.29
CA HIS A 188 -36.33 -4.08 3.09
C HIS A 188 -36.07 -3.73 4.56
N ILE A 189 -37.06 -3.16 5.22
CA ILE A 189 -37.07 -2.94 6.68
C ILE A 189 -38.30 -3.58 7.25
N ALA A 190 -38.10 -4.49 8.21
CA ALA A 190 -39.17 -5.24 8.84
C ALA A 190 -40.21 -4.33 9.53
N LYS A 191 -41.42 -4.83 9.66
CA LYS A 191 -42.51 -4.09 10.35
C LYS A 191 -42.14 -3.88 11.82
N GLY A 192 -42.35 -2.66 12.31
CA GLY A 192 -42.06 -2.27 13.69
C GLY A 192 -40.62 -1.83 13.94
N GLN A 193 -39.77 -1.84 12.91
CA GLN A 193 -38.36 -1.38 13.01
C GLN A 193 -38.16 -0.12 12.17
N SER A 194 -37.13 0.63 12.48
CA SER A 194 -36.60 1.71 11.65
C SER A 194 -35.12 1.51 11.43
N CYS A 195 -34.61 2.01 10.32
CA CYS A 195 -33.19 1.90 10.00
C CYS A 195 -32.67 3.23 9.46
N SER A 196 -31.48 3.60 9.90
CA SER A 196 -30.71 4.67 9.27
C SER A 196 -29.38 4.09 8.75
N TYR A 197 -29.05 4.44 7.51
CA TYR A 197 -27.88 3.91 6.84
C TYR A 197 -27.27 4.91 5.86
N ILE A 198 -25.99 4.76 5.62
CA ILE A 198 -25.22 5.53 4.64
C ILE A 198 -25.07 4.67 3.39
N THR A 199 -25.34 5.26 2.24
CA THR A 199 -25.04 4.68 0.93
C THR A 199 -23.99 5.55 0.25
N ILE A 200 -22.91 4.92 -0.26
CA ILE A 200 -21.88 5.58 -1.06
C ILE A 200 -21.77 4.82 -2.38
N VAL A 201 -22.00 5.54 -3.48
CA VAL A 201 -21.98 4.99 -4.84
C VAL A 201 -20.73 5.46 -5.56
N PHE A 202 -19.92 4.54 -6.09
CA PHE A 202 -18.59 4.86 -6.62
C PHE A 202 -18.09 3.90 -7.69
N SER A 203 -17.09 4.33 -8.44
CA SER A 203 -16.31 3.47 -9.33
C SER A 203 -14.89 3.27 -8.82
N MET A 204 -14.36 2.06 -8.96
CA MET A 204 -12.98 1.74 -8.64
C MET A 204 -12.35 0.82 -9.69
N VAL A 205 -11.03 0.87 -9.79
CA VAL A 205 -10.26 0.06 -10.73
C VAL A 205 -9.02 -0.51 -10.07
N ASN A 206 -8.63 -1.69 -10.52
CA ASN A 206 -7.32 -2.25 -10.25
C ASN A 206 -6.30 -1.60 -11.21
N ILE A 207 -5.22 -1.02 -10.67
CA ILE A 207 -4.21 -0.31 -11.45
C ILE A 207 -3.09 -1.25 -11.86
N THR A 208 -2.74 -2.22 -11.02
CA THR A 208 -1.66 -3.15 -11.30
C THR A 208 -2.19 -4.39 -12.02
N PRO A 209 -1.57 -4.79 -13.15
CA PRO A 209 -1.93 -6.02 -13.85
C PRO A 209 -1.68 -7.29 -13.02
N GLU A 210 -0.94 -7.16 -11.94
CA GLU A 210 -0.53 -8.24 -11.03
C GLU A 210 -1.50 -8.43 -9.86
N ALA A 211 -2.50 -7.54 -9.71
CA ALA A 211 -3.59 -7.81 -8.77
C ALA A 211 -4.31 -9.07 -9.27
N PRO A 212 -4.42 -10.13 -8.46
CA PRO A 212 -5.14 -11.33 -8.87
C PRO A 212 -6.51 -10.94 -9.42
N SER A 213 -6.85 -11.43 -10.61
CA SER A 213 -8.17 -11.24 -11.18
C SER A 213 -9.20 -11.78 -10.18
N GLY A 214 -10.11 -10.93 -9.70
CA GLY A 214 -11.13 -11.30 -8.71
C GLY A 214 -10.89 -10.80 -7.29
N GLU A 215 -9.86 -9.99 -7.00
CA GLU A 215 -9.69 -9.40 -5.66
C GLU A 215 -10.88 -8.54 -5.24
N ASN A 216 -11.51 -7.82 -6.16
CA ASN A 216 -12.70 -7.05 -5.85
C ASN A 216 -13.89 -7.93 -5.45
N ASP A 217 -13.95 -9.18 -5.94
CA ASP A 217 -14.99 -10.15 -5.57
C ASP A 217 -14.89 -10.57 -4.08
N LEU A 218 -13.70 -10.35 -3.45
CA LEU A 218 -13.51 -10.60 -2.03
C LEU A 218 -14.41 -9.75 -1.14
N LEU A 219 -14.82 -8.59 -1.64
CA LEU A 219 -15.65 -7.64 -0.91
C LEU A 219 -17.15 -7.88 -1.10
N LEU A 220 -17.54 -8.71 -2.06
CA LEU A 220 -18.92 -8.87 -2.46
C LEU A 220 -19.59 -10.04 -1.75
N ASN A 221 -20.94 -10.01 -1.70
CA ASN A 221 -21.78 -11.07 -1.20
C ASN A 221 -21.51 -11.47 0.27
N LYS A 222 -21.19 -10.48 1.10
CA LYS A 222 -20.99 -10.67 2.54
C LYS A 222 -21.23 -9.40 3.34
N VAL A 223 -21.54 -9.59 4.60
CA VAL A 223 -21.65 -8.54 5.60
C VAL A 223 -20.33 -8.47 6.38
N PHE A 224 -19.79 -7.26 6.50
CA PHE A 224 -18.63 -6.96 7.31
C PHE A 224 -19.07 -6.49 8.69
N THR A 225 -18.52 -7.11 9.72
CA THR A 225 -18.79 -6.76 11.11
C THR A 225 -18.09 -5.45 11.50
N TYR A 226 -18.48 -4.92 12.66
CA TYR A 226 -17.92 -3.68 13.20
C TYR A 226 -16.39 -3.69 13.27
N ASP A 227 -15.77 -2.69 12.67
CA ASP A 227 -14.36 -2.34 12.80
C ASP A 227 -14.25 -0.86 13.23
N LYS A 228 -13.56 -0.59 14.35
CA LYS A 228 -13.42 0.75 14.94
C LYS A 228 -12.80 1.75 13.95
N LYS A 229 -11.79 1.32 13.20
CA LYS A 229 -11.09 2.21 12.25
C LYS A 229 -11.94 2.53 11.03
N ILE A 230 -12.61 1.54 10.48
CA ILE A 230 -13.54 1.72 9.34
C ILE A 230 -14.70 2.61 9.78
N TYR A 231 -15.26 2.40 10.98
CA TYR A 231 -16.31 3.27 11.53
C TYR A 231 -15.87 4.72 11.67
N THR A 232 -14.64 4.95 12.17
CA THR A 232 -14.06 6.30 12.29
C THR A 232 -13.94 6.95 10.91
N LEU A 233 -13.42 6.24 9.91
CA LEU A 233 -13.28 6.76 8.55
C LEU A 233 -14.63 7.09 7.89
N LEU A 234 -15.66 6.27 8.12
CA LEU A 234 -17.03 6.56 7.66
C LEU A 234 -17.61 7.81 8.33
N LYS A 235 -17.35 7.98 9.63
CA LYS A 235 -17.74 9.18 10.37
C LYS A 235 -17.03 10.42 9.85
N ASP A 236 -15.72 10.33 9.60
CA ASP A 236 -14.93 11.41 9.03
C ASP A 236 -15.43 11.75 7.61
N PHE A 237 -15.77 10.75 6.80
CA PHE A 237 -16.37 10.93 5.48
C PHE A 237 -17.68 11.74 5.55
N VAL A 238 -18.58 11.38 6.46
CA VAL A 238 -19.86 12.11 6.66
C VAL A 238 -19.62 13.52 7.18
N GLN A 239 -18.70 13.69 8.12
CA GLN A 239 -18.38 15.02 8.66
C GLN A 239 -17.78 15.92 7.57
N GLU A 240 -16.86 15.40 6.78
CA GLU A 240 -16.23 16.14 5.69
C GLU A 240 -17.28 16.54 4.64
N SER A 241 -18.21 15.66 4.32
CA SER A 241 -19.27 15.93 3.33
C SER A 241 -20.18 17.11 3.69
N SER A 242 -20.20 17.55 4.94
CA SER A 242 -21.00 18.69 5.41
C SER A 242 -20.26 20.04 5.33
N VAL A 243 -18.98 20.04 4.93
CA VAL A 243 -18.12 21.23 4.93
C VAL A 243 -17.71 21.56 3.48
N GLN A 244 -17.93 22.80 3.03
CA GLN A 244 -17.49 23.23 1.70
C GLN A 244 -16.14 23.96 1.76
N ILE A 245 -15.05 23.18 1.76
CA ILE A 245 -13.68 23.68 1.76
C ILE A 245 -12.91 23.16 0.54
N PRO A 246 -11.82 23.83 0.11
CA PRO A 246 -10.96 23.31 -0.94
C PRO A 246 -10.49 21.88 -0.67
N TYR A 247 -10.35 21.09 -1.74
CA TYR A 247 -9.91 19.68 -1.71
C TYR A 247 -10.88 18.67 -1.04
N LEU A 248 -12.12 19.06 -0.75
CA LEU A 248 -13.18 18.19 -0.23
C LEU A 248 -13.27 16.87 -1.00
N ASN A 249 -13.47 16.93 -2.33
CA ASN A 249 -13.61 15.74 -3.15
C ASN A 249 -12.40 14.80 -3.07
N SER A 250 -11.20 15.37 -3.01
CA SER A 250 -9.97 14.58 -2.88
C SER A 250 -9.90 13.87 -1.54
N LEU A 251 -10.25 14.55 -0.44
CA LEU A 251 -10.23 13.95 0.89
C LEU A 251 -11.29 12.85 1.03
N MET A 252 -12.51 13.09 0.55
CA MET A 252 -13.56 12.07 0.55
C MET A 252 -13.16 10.83 -0.26
N THR A 253 -12.53 11.03 -1.42
CA THR A 253 -11.99 9.92 -2.23
C THR A 253 -10.90 9.14 -1.48
N CYS A 254 -9.99 9.83 -0.78
CA CYS A 254 -8.95 9.18 0.03
C CYS A 254 -9.55 8.38 1.20
N LEU A 255 -10.55 8.93 1.91
CA LEU A 255 -11.22 8.25 3.01
C LEU A 255 -11.92 6.97 2.54
N LEU A 256 -12.68 7.05 1.43
CA LEU A 256 -13.33 5.88 0.85
C LEU A 256 -12.29 4.85 0.38
N GLN A 257 -11.20 5.29 -0.26
CA GLN A 257 -10.13 4.39 -0.70
C GLN A 257 -9.47 3.67 0.48
N GLU A 258 -9.24 4.36 1.60
CA GLU A 258 -8.71 3.73 2.81
C GLU A 258 -9.69 2.69 3.37
N ILE A 259 -11.00 2.98 3.42
CA ILE A 259 -12.02 2.01 3.83
C ILE A 259 -11.94 0.73 2.98
N ILE A 260 -11.96 0.87 1.67
CA ILE A 260 -11.92 -0.27 0.74
C ILE A 260 -10.63 -1.08 0.90
N ILE A 261 -9.48 -0.42 1.01
CA ILE A 261 -8.19 -1.10 1.22
C ILE A 261 -8.18 -1.88 2.54
N ARG A 262 -8.76 -1.33 3.61
CA ARG A 262 -8.84 -2.01 4.91
C ARG A 262 -9.72 -3.25 4.84
N LEU A 263 -10.89 -3.16 4.19
CA LEU A 263 -11.75 -4.31 3.97
C LEU A 263 -11.05 -5.42 3.18
N LEU A 264 -10.37 -5.07 2.07
CA LEU A 264 -9.57 -6.02 1.28
C LEU A 264 -8.47 -6.69 2.13
N ARG A 265 -7.77 -5.93 2.94
CA ARG A 265 -6.70 -6.47 3.81
C ARG A 265 -7.25 -7.43 4.86
N THR A 266 -8.38 -7.11 5.48
CA THR A 266 -9.05 -8.00 6.46
C THR A 266 -9.39 -9.33 5.80
N GLU A 267 -9.97 -9.30 4.61
CA GLU A 267 -10.33 -10.50 3.87
C GLU A 267 -9.13 -11.34 3.43
N PHE A 268 -8.08 -10.66 2.99
CA PHE A 268 -6.85 -11.33 2.60
C PHE A 268 -6.16 -12.02 3.79
N LEU A 269 -6.20 -11.43 4.97
CA LEU A 269 -5.67 -12.00 6.20
C LEU A 269 -6.51 -13.20 6.66
N ALA A 270 -7.84 -13.09 6.66
CA ALA A 270 -8.75 -14.18 7.02
C ALA A 270 -8.52 -15.44 6.15
N ARG A 271 -8.32 -15.27 4.84
CA ARG A 271 -8.00 -16.38 3.92
C ARG A 271 -6.62 -17.01 4.16
N LYS A 272 -5.65 -16.22 4.67
CA LYS A 272 -4.33 -16.76 5.04
C LYS A 272 -4.38 -17.60 6.31
N GLU A 273 -5.24 -17.25 7.24
CA GLU A 273 -5.42 -17.99 8.50
C GLU A 273 -6.10 -19.35 8.29
N GLU A 274 -6.90 -19.50 7.24
CA GLU A 274 -7.46 -20.81 6.84
C GLU A 274 -6.39 -21.80 6.33
N LYS A 275 -5.20 -21.35 5.96
CA LYS A 275 -4.03 -22.21 5.74
C LYS A 275 -3.17 -22.15 7.00
N PRO A 276 -2.88 -23.29 7.67
CA PRO A 276 -2.09 -23.28 8.89
C PRO A 276 -0.66 -22.83 8.60
N ILE A 277 -0.45 -21.53 8.64
CA ILE A 277 0.88 -20.92 8.69
C ILE A 277 1.11 -20.68 10.19
N SER A 278 2.15 -21.30 10.73
CA SER A 278 2.65 -20.98 12.07
C SER A 278 2.77 -19.46 12.18
N LEU A 279 1.85 -18.84 12.91
CA LEU A 279 1.87 -17.42 13.22
C LEU A 279 3.24 -17.08 13.79
N SER A 280 4.01 -16.29 13.05
CA SER A 280 5.32 -15.90 13.49
C SER A 280 5.16 -15.07 14.77
N ARG A 281 6.07 -15.30 15.73
CA ARG A 281 6.19 -14.56 16.99
C ARG A 281 6.08 -13.03 16.82
N GLN A 282 6.37 -12.55 15.64
CA GLN A 282 6.34 -11.15 15.23
C GLN A 282 4.91 -10.58 15.12
N HIS A 283 3.96 -11.35 14.58
CA HIS A 283 2.56 -10.91 14.46
C HIS A 283 1.87 -10.76 15.83
N TYR A 284 2.20 -11.69 16.77
CA TYR A 284 1.72 -11.58 18.14
C TYR A 284 2.29 -10.36 18.87
N GLN A 285 3.55 -9.98 18.58
CA GLN A 285 4.20 -8.81 19.16
C GLN A 285 3.60 -7.52 18.62
N ASP A 286 3.27 -7.45 17.33
CA ASP A 286 2.66 -6.27 16.70
C ASP A 286 1.24 -6.04 17.22
N GLU A 287 0.43 -7.09 17.35
CA GLU A 287 -0.93 -7.01 17.92
C GLU A 287 -0.90 -6.60 19.40
N LEU A 288 0.04 -7.15 20.17
CA LEU A 288 0.24 -6.78 21.56
C LEU A 288 0.64 -5.31 21.70
N LEU A 289 1.52 -4.82 20.85
CA LEU A 289 1.96 -3.43 20.83
C LEU A 289 0.78 -2.49 20.52
N GLU A 290 -0.03 -2.78 19.51
CA GLU A 290 -1.23 -1.99 19.20
C GLU A 290 -2.21 -1.92 20.38
N ARG A 291 -2.42 -3.03 21.08
CA ARG A 291 -3.27 -3.08 22.28
C ARG A 291 -2.70 -2.27 23.43
N ILE A 292 -1.38 -2.26 23.62
CA ILE A 292 -0.70 -1.43 24.63
C ILE A 292 -0.86 0.06 24.28
N LEU A 293 -0.63 0.45 23.02
CA LEU A 293 -0.76 1.83 22.57
C LEU A 293 -2.20 2.33 22.72
N SER A 294 -3.19 1.50 22.33
CA SER A 294 -4.62 1.85 22.52
C SER A 294 -4.97 2.07 23.97
N TYR A 295 -4.43 1.25 24.88
CA TYR A 295 -4.66 1.39 26.32
C TYR A 295 -4.03 2.67 26.89
N ILE A 296 -2.82 3.02 26.43
CA ILE A 296 -2.15 4.27 26.81
C ILE A 296 -2.98 5.48 26.36
N ASP A 297 -3.47 5.47 25.11
CA ASP A 297 -4.31 6.55 24.58
C ASP A 297 -5.65 6.68 25.33
N GLU A 298 -6.26 5.57 25.70
CA GLU A 298 -7.51 5.56 26.47
C GLU A 298 -7.31 6.05 27.92
N SER A 299 -6.12 5.89 28.47
CA SER A 299 -5.77 6.22 29.86
C SER A 299 -4.90 7.46 29.97
N ILE A 300 -4.80 8.29 28.94
CA ILE A 300 -3.87 9.45 28.89
C ILE A 300 -4.13 10.51 29.97
N CYS A 301 -5.32 10.53 30.52
CA CYS A 301 -5.71 11.43 31.62
C CYS A 301 -5.45 10.86 33.01
N GLU A 302 -4.95 9.63 33.14
CA GLU A 302 -4.66 8.96 34.40
C GLU A 302 -3.15 8.72 34.56
N PRO A 303 -2.61 8.71 35.80
CA PRO A 303 -1.20 8.41 36.01
C PRO A 303 -0.94 6.93 35.71
N LEU A 304 -0.35 6.67 34.55
CA LEU A 304 0.03 5.33 34.08
C LEU A 304 1.48 5.02 34.46
N THR A 305 1.69 3.87 35.07
CA THR A 305 3.03 3.35 35.37
C THR A 305 3.40 2.16 34.47
N ILE A 306 4.71 1.99 34.21
CA ILE A 306 5.23 0.83 33.49
C ILE A 306 4.81 -0.48 34.18
N ALA A 307 4.72 -0.51 35.50
CA ALA A 307 4.33 -1.69 36.25
C ALA A 307 2.87 -2.10 35.97
N GLU A 308 1.96 -1.15 35.89
CA GLU A 308 0.55 -1.39 35.56
C GLU A 308 0.38 -1.92 34.13
N ILE A 309 1.10 -1.36 33.17
CA ILE A 309 1.10 -1.86 31.78
C ILE A 309 1.61 -3.31 31.74
N CYS A 310 2.75 -3.58 32.40
CA CYS A 310 3.30 -4.93 32.46
C CYS A 310 2.33 -5.93 33.09
N GLN A 311 1.65 -5.55 34.17
CA GLN A 311 0.67 -6.39 34.85
C GLN A 311 -0.57 -6.64 33.97
N LYS A 312 -1.13 -5.59 33.37
CA LYS A 312 -2.34 -5.68 32.54
C LYS A 312 -2.15 -6.56 31.30
N PHE A 313 -1.01 -6.47 30.66
CA PHE A 313 -0.70 -7.21 29.44
C PHE A 313 0.11 -8.49 29.68
N SER A 314 0.40 -8.84 30.95
CA SER A 314 1.16 -10.02 31.36
C SER A 314 2.53 -10.11 30.67
N ILE A 315 3.22 -8.99 30.55
CA ILE A 315 4.55 -8.88 29.92
C ILE A 315 5.62 -8.45 30.92
N SER A 316 6.86 -8.83 30.64
CA SER A 316 7.99 -8.39 31.45
C SER A 316 8.40 -6.94 31.10
N ARG A 317 9.04 -6.26 32.05
CA ARG A 317 9.58 -4.91 31.81
C ARG A 317 10.58 -4.88 30.66
N SER A 318 11.36 -5.93 30.47
CA SER A 318 12.31 -6.07 29.35
C SER A 318 11.65 -6.34 28.00
N SER A 319 10.38 -6.76 27.99
CA SER A 319 9.62 -6.95 26.75
C SER A 319 8.86 -5.68 26.32
N LEU A 320 8.76 -4.70 27.23
CA LEU A 320 8.14 -3.40 26.95
C LEU A 320 9.18 -2.36 26.49
N GLN A 321 10.47 -2.59 26.75
CA GLN A 321 11.59 -1.78 26.28
C GLN A 321 12.05 -2.20 24.87
#